data_cfb37206c768b9bbf4078c411725b9f1
#
_entry.id   cfb37206c768b9bbf4078c411725b9f1
#
_cell.length_a   1.000
_cell.length_b   1.000
_cell.length_c   1.000
_cell.angle_alpha   90.00
_cell.angle_beta   90.00
_cell.angle_gamma   90.00
#
_symmetry.space_group_name_H-M   'P 1'
#
loop_
_entity.id
_entity.type
_entity.pdbx_description
1 polymer ?
#
loop_
_entity_poly.entity_id
_entity_poly.type
_entity_poly.pdbx_seq_one_letter_code
_entity_poly.pdbx_strand_id
1 'polypeptide(L)'
;ASERPPIVSRHMATTRRTRLDPAGWQRPVERMREGDYSDKYFVRAREILEADGYSPHVTVQVFGKSLAYLGGMDEAIAILKLCADDWRTLTVHALYDGEPIAPWETVMTIEGPYETFAHLETLYLGVLARRTRVGTNTRLVVDAAFPKTVMFFPARHDHWLVQTSDGYEARIAGPIGVSTDAQ
;
A
#
# COMPACT_ATOMS: atom_id res chain seq x y z
N ALA A 1 8.90 28.17 14.54
CA ALA A 1 9.01 27.13 13.49
C ALA A 1 10.00 26.09 14.02
N SER A 2 9.50 24.92 14.44
CA SER A 2 10.33 23.81 14.91
C SER A 2 10.81 23.05 13.67
N GLU A 3 12.09 23.14 13.37
CA GLU A 3 12.74 22.31 12.36
C GLU A 3 12.59 20.84 12.77
N ARG A 4 11.99 20.03 11.89
CA ARG A 4 11.92 18.60 12.08
C ARG A 4 13.32 18.01 11.94
N PRO A 5 13.74 17.07 12.82
CA PRO A 5 15.04 16.44 12.69
C PRO A 5 15.14 15.71 11.33
N PRO A 6 16.33 15.69 10.71
CA PRO A 6 16.54 15.01 9.45
C PRO A 6 16.29 13.51 9.62
N ILE A 7 15.65 12.90 8.62
CA ILE A 7 15.48 11.44 8.53
C ILE A 7 16.87 10.84 8.36
N VAL A 8 17.41 10.24 9.43
CA VAL A 8 18.71 9.59 9.40
C VAL A 8 18.57 8.22 8.72
N SER A 9 19.05 8.12 7.49
CA SER A 9 19.20 6.84 6.79
C SER A 9 20.20 5.96 7.54
N ARG A 10 19.71 4.97 8.32
CA ARG A 10 20.54 3.86 8.74
C ARG A 10 20.59 2.87 7.57
N HIS A 11 21.75 2.73 6.95
CA HIS A 11 22.06 1.65 6.02
C HIS A 11 21.81 0.31 6.72
N MET A 12 20.64 -0.27 6.47
CA MET A 12 20.41 -1.68 6.78
C MET A 12 21.04 -2.49 5.64
N ALA A 13 21.79 -3.52 6.01
CA ALA A 13 22.40 -4.45 5.06
C ALA A 13 21.35 -4.89 4.03
N THR A 14 21.71 -4.87 2.76
CA THR A 14 20.86 -5.26 1.63
C THR A 14 20.59 -6.77 1.66
N THR A 15 19.74 -7.20 2.56
CA THR A 15 19.11 -8.50 2.43
C THR A 15 18.13 -8.40 1.25
N ARG A 16 18.26 -9.29 0.27
CA ARG A 16 17.36 -9.33 -0.88
C ARG A 16 15.91 -9.39 -0.36
N ARG A 17 15.17 -8.31 -0.51
CA ARG A 17 13.77 -8.23 -0.09
C ARG A 17 12.93 -9.07 -1.06
N THR A 18 12.00 -9.84 -0.53
CA THR A 18 11.01 -10.60 -1.30
C THR A 18 9.63 -10.03 -1.01
N ARG A 19 8.77 -10.00 -2.04
CA ARG A 19 7.36 -9.63 -1.86
C ARG A 19 6.63 -10.71 -1.08
N LEU A 20 5.63 -10.30 -0.30
CA LEU A 20 4.75 -11.24 0.39
C LEU A 20 3.88 -12.01 -0.61
N ASP A 21 3.51 -13.23 -0.23
CA ASP A 21 2.57 -14.02 -1.01
C ASP A 21 1.19 -13.35 -1.00
N PRO A 22 0.61 -13.05 -2.18
CA PRO A 22 -0.74 -12.51 -2.28
C PRO A 22 -1.81 -13.34 -1.56
N ALA A 23 -1.66 -14.67 -1.50
CA ALA A 23 -2.60 -15.55 -0.82
C ALA A 23 -2.62 -15.38 0.71
N GLY A 24 -1.57 -14.74 1.28
CA GLY A 24 -1.54 -14.38 2.71
C GLY A 24 -2.56 -13.30 3.10
N TRP A 25 -3.14 -12.60 2.11
CA TRP A 25 -4.10 -11.53 2.35
C TRP A 25 -5.54 -12.05 2.24
N GLN A 26 -6.26 -12.13 3.35
CA GLN A 26 -7.69 -12.47 3.34
C GLN A 26 -8.50 -11.28 2.81
N ARG A 27 -9.01 -11.38 1.58
CA ARG A 27 -9.75 -10.33 0.87
C ARG A 27 -11.01 -10.88 0.21
N PRO A 28 -12.08 -10.08 0.09
CA PRO A 28 -13.27 -10.44 -0.67
C PRO A 28 -13.04 -10.27 -2.18
N VAL A 29 -12.14 -11.11 -2.74
CA VAL A 29 -11.58 -10.97 -4.10
C VAL A 29 -12.67 -10.84 -5.16
N GLU A 30 -13.71 -11.67 -5.12
CA GLU A 30 -14.79 -11.64 -6.12
C GLU A 30 -15.51 -10.28 -6.13
N ARG A 31 -15.86 -9.76 -4.95
CA ARG A 31 -16.50 -8.46 -4.84
C ARG A 31 -15.59 -7.31 -5.28
N MET A 32 -14.27 -7.44 -5.06
CA MET A 32 -13.29 -6.47 -5.52
C MET A 32 -13.18 -6.47 -7.05
N ARG A 33 -13.22 -7.64 -7.68
CA ARG A 33 -13.25 -7.79 -9.15
C ARG A 33 -14.51 -7.21 -9.77
N GLU A 34 -15.64 -7.37 -9.10
CA GLU A 34 -16.94 -6.80 -9.52
C GLU A 34 -17.02 -5.28 -9.38
N GLY A 35 -16.05 -4.67 -8.67
CA GLY A 35 -16.00 -3.22 -8.47
C GLY A 35 -16.85 -2.70 -7.31
N ASP A 36 -17.27 -3.57 -6.37
CA ASP A 36 -18.12 -3.19 -5.22
C ASP A 36 -17.50 -2.08 -4.35
N TYR A 37 -16.18 -2.02 -4.30
CA TYR A 37 -15.43 -1.06 -3.48
C TYR A 37 -14.76 0.04 -4.31
N SER A 38 -15.13 0.17 -5.58
CA SER A 38 -14.53 1.11 -6.53
C SER A 38 -15.36 2.36 -6.67
N ASP A 39 -14.71 3.48 -6.92
CA ASP A 39 -15.41 4.69 -7.34
C ASP A 39 -16.16 4.44 -8.66
N LYS A 40 -17.40 4.87 -8.72
CA LYS A 40 -18.30 4.59 -9.85
C LYS A 40 -17.76 5.02 -11.21
N TYR A 41 -16.95 6.06 -11.25
CA TYR A 41 -16.40 6.52 -12.53
C TYR A 41 -15.37 5.55 -13.12
N PHE A 42 -14.63 4.81 -12.30
CA PHE A 42 -13.73 3.75 -12.78
C PHE A 42 -14.48 2.55 -13.34
N VAL A 43 -15.55 2.13 -12.64
CA VAL A 43 -16.42 1.06 -13.14
C VAL A 43 -17.05 1.45 -14.48
N ARG A 44 -17.58 2.69 -14.59
CA ARG A 44 -18.15 3.21 -15.83
C ARG A 44 -17.10 3.37 -16.94
N ALA A 45 -15.88 3.78 -16.61
CA ALA A 45 -14.81 3.87 -17.60
C ALA A 45 -14.50 2.49 -18.21
N ARG A 46 -14.43 1.44 -17.37
CA ARG A 46 -14.29 0.06 -17.84
C ARG A 46 -15.44 -0.36 -18.74
N GLU A 47 -16.69 -0.16 -18.31
CA GLU A 47 -17.91 -0.47 -19.08
C GLU A 47 -17.93 0.21 -20.45
N ILE A 48 -17.49 1.48 -20.53
CA ILE A 48 -17.41 2.25 -21.79
C ILE A 48 -16.35 1.65 -22.70
N LEU A 49 -15.16 1.38 -22.19
CA LEU A 49 -14.07 0.83 -22.97
C LEU A 49 -14.42 -0.56 -23.54
N GLU A 50 -15.07 -1.40 -22.73
CA GLU A 50 -15.58 -2.72 -23.15
C GLU A 50 -16.65 -2.58 -24.24
N ALA A 51 -17.61 -1.66 -24.07
CA ALA A 51 -18.69 -1.44 -25.03
C ALA A 51 -18.18 -0.90 -26.38
N ASP A 52 -17.17 -0.04 -26.36
CA ASP A 52 -16.52 0.51 -27.55
C ASP A 52 -15.51 -0.46 -28.21
N GLY A 53 -15.18 -1.56 -27.54
CA GLY A 53 -14.13 -2.50 -27.98
C GLY A 53 -12.75 -1.83 -28.05
N TYR A 54 -12.51 -0.83 -27.23
CA TYR A 54 -11.27 -0.06 -27.16
C TYR A 54 -10.46 -0.42 -25.93
N SER A 55 -9.22 -0.87 -26.14
CA SER A 55 -8.30 -1.31 -25.11
C SER A 55 -7.04 -0.43 -25.10
N PRO A 56 -7.05 0.71 -24.43
CA PRO A 56 -5.89 1.61 -24.38
C PRO A 56 -4.81 1.04 -23.48
N HIS A 57 -3.59 0.89 -24.01
CA HIS A 57 -2.42 0.55 -23.23
C HIS A 57 -1.89 1.82 -22.55
N VAL A 58 -1.86 1.84 -21.23
CA VAL A 58 -1.49 3.03 -20.44
C VAL A 58 -0.38 2.71 -19.45
N THR A 59 0.31 3.77 -18.99
CA THR A 59 1.20 3.73 -17.83
C THR A 59 0.62 4.65 -16.75
N VAL A 60 0.18 4.07 -15.65
CA VAL A 60 -0.31 4.80 -14.49
C VAL A 60 0.84 5.00 -13.50
N GLN A 61 0.94 6.19 -12.93
CA GLN A 61 1.92 6.56 -11.92
C GLN A 61 1.25 6.80 -10.57
N VAL A 62 1.79 6.19 -9.53
CA VAL A 62 1.39 6.40 -8.13
C VAL A 62 2.51 7.14 -7.39
N PHE A 63 2.16 8.20 -6.64
CA PHE A 63 3.10 9.02 -5.89
C PHE A 63 2.49 9.55 -4.59
N GLY A 64 3.34 9.85 -3.61
CA GLY A 64 2.96 10.55 -2.38
C GLY A 64 3.12 12.06 -2.49
N LYS A 65 2.29 12.83 -1.77
CA LYS A 65 2.36 14.32 -1.76
C LYS A 65 3.22 14.88 -0.63
N SER A 66 3.69 14.05 0.27
CA SER A 66 4.45 14.46 1.45
C SER A 66 5.58 13.49 1.74
N LEU A 67 6.58 13.97 2.49
CA LEU A 67 7.62 13.11 3.05
C LEU A 67 6.98 12.06 3.96
N ALA A 68 7.27 10.78 3.72
CA ALA A 68 6.67 9.66 4.43
C ALA A 68 7.58 8.42 4.40
N TYR A 69 7.18 7.39 5.15
CA TYR A 69 7.68 6.02 4.99
C TYR A 69 6.61 5.21 4.28
N LEU A 70 6.97 4.67 3.13
CA LEU A 70 6.03 3.90 2.30
C LEU A 70 5.54 2.66 3.03
N GLY A 71 4.25 2.38 2.92
CA GLY A 71 3.62 1.20 3.48
C GLY A 71 2.45 0.71 2.64
N GLY A 72 2.19 -0.61 2.71
CA GLY A 72 1.09 -1.26 2.02
C GLY A 72 1.37 -1.61 0.56
N MET A 73 2.62 -1.56 0.11
CA MET A 73 2.95 -1.84 -1.28
C MET A 73 2.73 -3.32 -1.63
N ASP A 74 3.14 -4.24 -0.75
CA ASP A 74 2.88 -5.66 -0.98
C ASP A 74 1.38 -5.99 -1.00
N GLU A 75 0.58 -5.32 -0.14
CA GLU A 75 -0.87 -5.44 -0.13
C GLU A 75 -1.50 -4.87 -1.41
N ALA A 76 -1.02 -3.73 -1.91
CA ALA A 76 -1.46 -3.12 -3.17
C ALA A 76 -1.16 -4.01 -4.38
N ILE A 77 0.04 -4.58 -4.45
CA ILE A 77 0.42 -5.54 -5.50
C ILE A 77 -0.43 -6.82 -5.41
N ALA A 78 -0.74 -7.30 -4.19
CA ALA A 78 -1.62 -8.45 -4.01
C ALA A 78 -3.02 -8.18 -4.57
N ILE A 79 -3.58 -6.98 -4.37
CA ILE A 79 -4.86 -6.58 -4.96
C ILE A 79 -4.80 -6.66 -6.49
N LEU A 80 -3.77 -6.08 -7.10
CA LEU A 80 -3.59 -6.13 -8.56
C LEU A 80 -3.48 -7.59 -9.06
N LYS A 81 -2.68 -8.42 -8.39
CA LYS A 81 -2.48 -9.82 -8.78
C LYS A 81 -3.73 -10.68 -8.66
N LEU A 82 -4.54 -10.45 -7.64
CA LEU A 82 -5.72 -11.26 -7.35
C LEU A 82 -6.98 -10.75 -8.04
N CYS A 83 -7.05 -9.44 -8.33
CA CYS A 83 -8.30 -8.80 -8.73
C CYS A 83 -8.27 -8.19 -10.13
N ALA A 84 -7.11 -7.96 -10.75
CA ALA A 84 -7.06 -7.58 -12.17
C ALA A 84 -7.62 -8.69 -13.06
N ASP A 85 -8.28 -8.34 -14.15
CA ASP A 85 -8.89 -9.32 -15.07
C ASP A 85 -7.84 -10.26 -15.67
N ASP A 86 -6.69 -9.73 -16.08
CA ASP A 86 -5.52 -10.54 -16.39
C ASP A 86 -4.21 -9.86 -15.90
N TRP A 87 -3.76 -10.26 -14.72
CA TRP A 87 -2.50 -9.79 -14.14
C TRP A 87 -1.29 -9.96 -15.05
N ARG A 88 -1.28 -11.00 -15.92
CA ARG A 88 -0.15 -11.31 -16.80
C ARG A 88 0.06 -10.27 -17.89
N THR A 89 -0.94 -9.44 -18.17
CA THR A 89 -0.85 -8.31 -19.12
C THR A 89 -0.27 -7.05 -18.48
N LEU A 90 -0.07 -7.04 -17.16
CA LEU A 90 0.40 -5.89 -16.43
C LEU A 90 1.90 -5.98 -16.13
N THR A 91 2.61 -4.88 -16.32
CA THR A 91 3.97 -4.67 -15.81
C THR A 91 3.92 -3.71 -14.64
N VAL A 92 4.39 -4.14 -13.47
CA VAL A 92 4.37 -3.33 -12.25
C VAL A 92 5.79 -3.15 -11.73
N HIS A 93 6.22 -1.90 -11.60
CA HIS A 93 7.44 -1.52 -10.91
C HIS A 93 7.07 -0.78 -9.63
N ALA A 94 7.67 -1.14 -8.50
CA ALA A 94 7.31 -0.57 -7.22
C ALA A 94 8.46 -0.58 -6.21
N LEU A 95 8.50 0.45 -5.36
CA LEU A 95 9.35 0.49 -4.18
C LEU A 95 8.89 -0.55 -3.14
N TYR A 96 9.66 -0.72 -2.07
CA TYR A 96 9.35 -1.64 -0.98
C TYR A 96 8.80 -0.91 0.24
N ASP A 97 7.98 -1.61 1.03
CA ASP A 97 7.49 -1.11 2.31
C ASP A 97 8.66 -0.75 3.24
N GLY A 98 8.49 0.32 4.01
CA GLY A 98 9.50 0.87 4.91
C GLY A 98 10.51 1.81 4.25
N GLU A 99 10.47 2.03 2.95
CA GLU A 99 11.35 2.99 2.29
C GLU A 99 10.90 4.43 2.55
N PRO A 100 11.84 5.37 2.84
CA PRO A 100 11.49 6.78 2.89
C PRO A 100 11.20 7.29 1.49
N ILE A 101 10.14 8.07 1.34
CA ILE A 101 9.72 8.67 0.08
C ILE A 101 9.65 10.19 0.18
N ALA A 102 10.12 10.87 -0.86
CA ALA A 102 10.01 12.32 -0.99
C ALA A 102 8.63 12.73 -1.55
N PRO A 103 8.22 14.02 -1.36
CA PRO A 103 7.03 14.53 -2.05
C PRO A 103 7.15 14.38 -3.56
N TRP A 104 6.09 13.86 -4.21
CA TRP A 104 5.97 13.63 -5.65
C TRP A 104 6.88 12.53 -6.21
N GLU A 105 7.57 11.79 -5.35
CA GLU A 105 8.33 10.62 -5.78
C GLU A 105 7.39 9.50 -6.24
N THR A 106 7.70 8.91 -7.40
CA THR A 106 6.96 7.77 -7.93
C THR A 106 7.26 6.53 -7.08
N VAL A 107 6.23 5.96 -6.48
CA VAL A 107 6.34 4.76 -5.64
C VAL A 107 5.93 3.48 -6.36
N MET A 108 5.07 3.62 -7.39
CA MET A 108 4.65 2.50 -8.23
C MET A 108 4.27 3.00 -9.63
N THR A 109 4.59 2.20 -10.64
CA THR A 109 4.00 2.34 -11.99
C THR A 109 3.30 1.04 -12.36
N ILE A 110 2.16 1.17 -13.06
CA ILE A 110 1.37 0.05 -13.58
C ILE A 110 1.21 0.31 -15.07
N GLU A 111 1.69 -0.61 -15.90
CA GLU A 111 1.60 -0.53 -17.35
C GLU A 111 0.79 -1.71 -17.88
N GLY A 112 -0.18 -1.43 -18.74
CA GLY A 112 -1.03 -2.46 -19.36
C GLY A 112 -2.35 -1.91 -19.90
N PRO A 113 -3.25 -2.81 -20.35
CA PRO A 113 -4.59 -2.45 -20.80
C PRO A 113 -5.40 -1.85 -19.64
N TYR A 114 -5.88 -0.60 -19.80
CA TYR A 114 -6.46 0.16 -18.68
C TYR A 114 -7.73 -0.49 -18.10
N GLU A 115 -8.58 -1.03 -18.94
CA GLU A 115 -9.82 -1.68 -18.54
C GLU A 115 -9.59 -2.85 -17.57
N THR A 116 -8.43 -3.52 -17.63
CA THR A 116 -8.17 -4.70 -16.81
C THR A 116 -7.92 -4.39 -15.34
N PHE A 117 -7.57 -3.14 -15.00
CA PHE A 117 -7.21 -2.74 -13.63
C PHE A 117 -7.79 -1.39 -13.17
N ALA A 118 -8.44 -0.63 -14.06
CA ALA A 118 -8.97 0.71 -13.73
C ALA A 118 -9.84 0.73 -12.46
N HIS A 119 -10.72 -0.26 -12.32
CA HIS A 119 -11.63 -0.38 -11.18
C HIS A 119 -10.94 -0.67 -9.84
N LEU A 120 -9.65 -1.01 -9.85
CA LEU A 120 -8.88 -1.31 -8.64
C LEU A 120 -8.19 -0.07 -8.03
N GLU A 121 -8.22 1.09 -8.72
CA GLU A 121 -7.49 2.29 -8.27
C GLU A 121 -7.89 2.72 -6.86
N THR A 122 -9.18 2.81 -6.58
CA THR A 122 -9.69 3.16 -5.24
C THR A 122 -9.13 2.25 -4.15
N LEU A 123 -9.00 0.96 -4.45
CA LEU A 123 -8.57 -0.04 -3.48
C LEU A 123 -7.07 0.07 -3.18
N TYR A 124 -6.21 0.00 -4.21
CA TYR A 124 -4.77 0.02 -3.97
C TYR A 124 -4.29 1.38 -3.45
N LEU A 125 -4.89 2.50 -3.89
CA LEU A 125 -4.57 3.82 -3.33
C LEU A 125 -5.03 3.94 -1.87
N GLY A 126 -6.19 3.41 -1.52
CA GLY A 126 -6.69 3.41 -0.14
C GLY A 126 -5.78 2.64 0.81
N VAL A 127 -5.29 1.47 0.36
CA VAL A 127 -4.31 0.66 1.10
C VAL A 127 -3.00 1.45 1.28
N LEU A 128 -2.41 1.94 0.20
CA LEU A 128 -1.16 2.71 0.24
C LEU A 128 -1.27 3.93 1.16
N ALA A 129 -2.36 4.70 1.05
CA ALA A 129 -2.57 5.89 1.87
C ALA A 129 -2.65 5.57 3.37
N ARG A 130 -3.43 4.54 3.76
CA ARG A 130 -3.56 4.15 5.16
C ARG A 130 -2.25 3.60 5.71
N ARG A 131 -1.64 2.62 5.03
CA ARG A 131 -0.44 1.93 5.53
C ARG A 131 0.75 2.88 5.62
N THR A 132 0.96 3.71 4.60
CA THR A 132 1.99 4.77 4.62
C THR A 132 1.79 5.71 5.80
N ARG A 133 0.55 6.09 6.12
CA ARG A 133 0.26 6.93 7.29
C ARG A 133 0.58 6.24 8.61
N VAL A 134 0.19 4.97 8.75
CA VAL A 134 0.49 4.18 9.96
C VAL A 134 1.99 4.01 10.12
N GLY A 135 2.70 3.58 9.08
CA GLY A 135 4.15 3.40 9.10
C GLY A 135 4.89 4.70 9.43
N THR A 136 4.52 5.80 8.78
CA THR A 136 5.13 7.12 9.03
C THR A 136 4.93 7.57 10.48
N ASN A 137 3.71 7.48 11.00
CA ASN A 137 3.43 7.87 12.38
C ASN A 137 4.15 6.97 13.38
N THR A 138 4.17 5.67 13.15
CA THR A 138 4.91 4.72 13.99
C THR A 138 6.40 5.05 14.01
N ARG A 139 6.99 5.32 12.86
CA ARG A 139 8.41 5.68 12.77
C ARG A 139 8.73 6.93 13.58
N LEU A 140 7.91 7.97 13.47
CA LEU A 140 8.08 9.20 14.25
C LEU A 140 8.02 8.95 15.76
N VAL A 141 7.12 8.09 16.20
CA VAL A 141 6.99 7.70 17.62
C VAL A 141 8.20 6.91 18.08
N VAL A 142 8.65 5.92 17.28
CA VAL A 142 9.83 5.11 17.61
C VAL A 142 11.08 5.98 17.72
N ASP A 143 11.30 6.89 16.78
CA ASP A 143 12.46 7.78 16.79
C ASP A 143 12.42 8.74 18.01
N ALA A 144 11.26 9.25 18.36
CA ALA A 144 11.09 10.13 19.53
C ALA A 144 11.22 9.39 20.88
N ALA A 145 10.84 8.11 20.93
CA ALA A 145 10.88 7.30 22.14
C ALA A 145 12.26 6.72 22.43
N PHE A 146 13.16 6.67 21.44
CA PHE A 146 14.46 6.00 21.59
C PHE A 146 15.22 6.51 22.83
N PRO A 147 15.82 5.63 23.67
CA PRO A 147 15.98 4.17 23.52
C PRO A 147 14.83 3.31 24.13
N LYS A 148 13.69 3.89 24.45
CA LYS A 148 12.56 3.17 25.05
C LYS A 148 11.84 2.32 24.01
N THR A 149 11.30 1.19 24.46
CA THR A 149 10.48 0.32 23.63
C THR A 149 9.11 0.94 23.39
N VAL A 150 8.62 0.84 22.15
CA VAL A 150 7.26 1.25 21.75
C VAL A 150 6.43 -0.03 21.56
N MET A 151 5.15 0.04 21.90
CA MET A 151 4.18 -1.02 21.63
C MET A 151 3.01 -0.44 20.83
N PHE A 152 2.72 -1.05 19.69
CA PHE A 152 1.52 -0.77 18.92
C PHE A 152 0.36 -1.58 19.48
N PHE A 153 -0.65 -0.92 19.98
CA PHE A 153 -1.77 -1.56 20.69
C PHE A 153 -3.12 -1.05 20.14
N PRO A 154 -3.58 -1.55 18.97
CA PRO A 154 -4.82 -1.10 18.33
C PRO A 154 -6.09 -1.69 18.95
N ALA A 155 -5.96 -2.77 19.76
CA ALA A 155 -7.09 -3.47 20.37
C ALA A 155 -8.11 -2.52 21.02
N ARG A 156 -9.38 -2.64 20.63
CA ARG A 156 -10.50 -1.83 21.14
C ARG A 156 -10.49 -0.36 20.72
N HIS A 157 -9.48 0.09 19.96
CA HIS A 157 -9.36 1.46 19.44
C HIS A 157 -9.61 1.51 17.92
N ASP A 158 -9.19 0.48 17.19
CA ASP A 158 -9.38 0.37 15.75
C ASP A 158 -10.32 -0.78 15.38
N HIS A 159 -10.91 -0.69 14.19
CA HIS A 159 -11.75 -1.76 13.64
C HIS A 159 -10.91 -3.02 13.39
N TRP A 160 -11.39 -4.17 13.82
CA TRP A 160 -10.65 -5.44 13.78
C TRP A 160 -10.12 -5.83 12.39
N LEU A 161 -10.83 -5.47 11.30
CA LEU A 161 -10.41 -5.75 9.93
C LEU A 161 -9.11 -5.05 9.51
N VAL A 162 -8.72 -3.95 10.18
CA VAL A 162 -7.51 -3.20 9.81
C VAL A 162 -6.32 -3.50 10.73
N GLN A 163 -6.55 -4.10 11.88
CA GLN A 163 -5.53 -4.25 12.93
C GLN A 163 -4.34 -5.08 12.50
N THR A 164 -4.56 -6.21 11.83
CA THR A 164 -3.47 -7.10 11.37
C THR A 164 -2.54 -6.40 10.38
N SER A 165 -3.10 -5.77 9.35
CA SER A 165 -2.29 -5.08 8.35
C SER A 165 -1.62 -3.82 8.91
N ASP A 166 -2.28 -3.10 9.81
CA ASP A 166 -1.68 -1.95 10.51
C ASP A 166 -0.55 -2.40 11.45
N GLY A 167 -0.71 -3.53 12.14
CA GLY A 167 0.32 -4.12 12.99
C GLY A 167 1.56 -4.56 12.21
N TYR A 168 1.35 -5.18 11.04
CA TYR A 168 2.42 -5.53 10.12
C TYR A 168 3.21 -4.28 9.69
N GLU A 169 2.51 -3.22 9.28
CA GLU A 169 3.14 -1.97 8.85
C GLU A 169 3.88 -1.28 9.99
N ALA A 170 3.31 -1.27 11.20
CA ALA A 170 3.96 -0.72 12.37
C ALA A 170 5.28 -1.45 12.70
N ARG A 171 5.35 -2.77 12.49
CA ARG A 171 6.59 -3.55 12.66
C ARG A 171 7.65 -3.24 11.61
N ILE A 172 7.26 -3.00 10.36
CA ILE A 172 8.19 -2.58 9.30
C ILE A 172 8.78 -1.21 9.62
N ALA A 173 7.97 -0.31 10.15
CA ALA A 173 8.38 1.05 10.47
C ALA A 173 9.40 1.13 11.61
N GLY A 174 9.49 0.11 12.50
CA GLY A 174 10.47 0.13 13.59
C GLY A 174 10.47 -1.12 14.47
N PRO A 175 11.48 -1.25 15.34
CA PRO A 175 11.57 -2.35 16.29
C PRO A 175 10.57 -2.17 17.43
N ILE A 176 9.33 -2.50 17.19
CA ILE A 176 8.24 -2.37 18.16
C ILE A 176 7.61 -3.72 18.50
N GLY A 177 6.97 -3.80 19.67
CA GLY A 177 6.00 -4.85 19.96
C GLY A 177 4.65 -4.53 19.34
N VAL A 178 3.91 -5.57 18.98
CA VAL A 178 2.50 -5.45 18.58
C VAL A 178 1.64 -6.28 19.53
N SER A 179 0.39 -5.88 19.74
CA SER A 179 -0.56 -6.68 20.52
C SER A 179 -0.97 -7.94 19.74
N THR A 180 -1.45 -8.96 20.46
CA THR A 180 -1.77 -10.27 19.88
C THR A 180 -2.86 -10.24 18.82
N ASP A 181 -3.70 -9.22 18.82
CA ASP A 181 -4.77 -9.01 17.84
C ASP A 181 -4.29 -8.28 16.55
N ALA A 182 -3.04 -7.85 16.55
CA ALA A 182 -2.39 -7.18 15.40
C ALA A 182 -1.20 -7.98 14.83
N GLN A 183 -1.12 -9.28 15.11
CA GLN A 183 -0.07 -10.18 14.64
C GLN A 183 -0.39 -10.78 13.27
#